data_8eb8435c123459b2fa901853750e10b7
#
_entry.id   8eb8435c123459b2fa901853750e10b7
#
_cell.length_a   1.000
_cell.length_b   1.000
_cell.length_c   1.000
_cell.angle_alpha   90.00
_cell.angle_beta   90.00
_cell.angle_gamma   90.00
#
_symmetry.space_group_name_H-M   'P 1'
#
loop_
_entity.id
_entity.type
_entity.pdbx_description
1 polymer ?
#
loop_
_entity_poly.entity_id
_entity_poly.type
_entity_poly.pdbx_seq_one_letter_code
_entity_poly.pdbx_strand_id
1 'polypeptide(L)'
;MSKKILIVGTDENFSLEKMYFRSMKSLNFNTKILNIYNLHKNFLEKVLWKFFKFFFFYIYRKKLIKFFKKENNFDLIIIFKGIYLDPETLIECKKICKKAKFINIYPDDPLDFSKDISSANVLRSIKYYDFFLYGLMT
;
A
#
# COMPACT_ATOMS: atom_id res chain seq x y z
N MET A 1 9.70 -23.93 -4.26
CA MET A 1 9.70 -22.57 -4.86
C MET A 1 9.53 -21.52 -3.78
N SER A 2 10.36 -20.50 -3.82
CA SER A 2 10.22 -19.38 -2.89
C SER A 2 8.93 -18.60 -3.16
N LYS A 3 8.19 -18.24 -2.11
CA LYS A 3 7.01 -17.39 -2.23
C LYS A 3 7.39 -16.00 -2.75
N LYS A 4 6.59 -15.48 -3.67
CA LYS A 4 6.78 -14.15 -4.26
C LYS A 4 5.94 -13.12 -3.53
N ILE A 5 6.62 -12.17 -2.88
CA ILE A 5 5.99 -11.17 -2.02
C ILE A 5 6.20 -9.78 -2.61
N LEU A 6 5.12 -8.99 -2.68
CA LEU A 6 5.18 -7.57 -2.99
C LEU A 6 4.85 -6.74 -1.75
N ILE A 7 5.70 -5.76 -1.47
CA ILE A 7 5.44 -4.71 -0.48
C ILE A 7 5.11 -3.42 -1.23
N VAL A 8 3.97 -2.82 -0.93
CA VAL A 8 3.51 -1.55 -1.52
C VAL A 8 3.52 -0.46 -0.45
N GLY A 9 4.31 0.57 -0.67
CA GLY A 9 4.47 1.65 0.29
C GLY A 9 5.60 2.59 -0.11
N THR A 10 6.43 2.99 0.85
CA THR A 10 7.65 3.78 0.61
C THR A 10 8.90 2.91 0.63
N ASP A 11 9.93 3.30 -0.09
CA ASP A 11 11.24 2.63 -0.11
C ASP A 11 12.32 3.42 0.66
N GLU A 12 11.92 4.23 1.61
CA GLU A 12 12.85 4.98 2.46
C GLU A 12 13.59 4.06 3.43
N ASN A 13 14.87 4.35 3.69
CA ASN A 13 15.76 3.44 4.43
C ASN A 13 15.29 3.07 5.85
N PHE A 14 14.59 3.97 6.52
CA PHE A 14 14.11 3.79 7.89
C PHE A 14 12.59 3.55 7.96
N SER A 15 11.95 3.32 6.82
CA SER A 15 10.53 3.01 6.80
C SER A 15 10.24 1.60 7.31
N LEU A 16 9.03 1.41 7.83
CA LEU A 16 8.55 0.10 8.26
C LEU A 16 8.52 -0.88 7.08
N GLU A 17 8.12 -0.41 5.90
CA GLU A 17 8.12 -1.17 4.64
C GLU A 17 9.52 -1.73 4.32
N LYS A 18 10.55 -0.89 4.50
CA LYS A 18 11.93 -1.31 4.24
C LYS A 18 12.43 -2.33 5.26
N MET A 19 11.99 -2.20 6.52
CA MET A 19 12.30 -3.19 7.56
C MET A 19 11.67 -4.55 7.22
N TYR A 20 10.39 -4.57 6.85
CA TYR A 20 9.72 -5.79 6.40
C TYR A 20 10.38 -6.39 5.16
N PHE A 21 10.74 -5.55 4.19
CA PHE A 21 11.45 -5.99 2.98
C PHE A 21 12.76 -6.71 3.32
N ARG A 22 13.58 -6.13 4.21
CA ARG A 22 14.84 -6.74 4.64
C ARG A 22 14.61 -8.05 5.38
N SER A 23 13.63 -8.11 6.28
CA SER A 23 13.29 -9.31 7.03
C SER A 23 12.80 -10.44 6.12
N MET A 24 11.92 -10.14 5.16
CA MET A 24 11.44 -11.13 4.20
C MET A 24 12.58 -11.65 3.30
N LYS A 25 13.49 -10.76 2.90
CA LYS A 25 14.70 -11.15 2.14
C LYS A 25 15.62 -12.06 2.95
N SER A 26 15.83 -11.78 4.24
CA SER A 26 16.67 -12.62 5.10
C SER A 26 16.07 -14.02 5.33
N LEU A 27 14.75 -14.14 5.20
CA LEU A 27 14.04 -15.43 5.24
C LEU A 27 13.97 -16.13 3.86
N ASN A 28 14.75 -15.67 2.88
CA ASN A 28 14.82 -16.22 1.52
C ASN A 28 13.52 -16.15 0.72
N PHE A 29 12.60 -15.22 1.05
CA PHE A 29 11.46 -14.94 0.19
C PHE A 29 11.88 -14.09 -1.02
N ASN A 30 11.26 -14.36 -2.17
CA ASN A 30 11.41 -13.51 -3.35
C ASN A 30 10.57 -12.23 -3.18
N THR A 31 11.17 -11.22 -2.55
CA THR A 31 10.47 -10.01 -2.14
C THR A 31 10.83 -8.82 -3.02
N LYS A 32 9.83 -8.07 -3.43
CA LYS A 32 9.92 -6.83 -4.17
C LYS A 32 9.22 -5.70 -3.41
N ILE A 33 9.74 -4.48 -3.52
CA ILE A 33 9.09 -3.29 -2.97
C ILE A 33 8.65 -2.37 -4.12
N LEU A 34 7.41 -1.91 -4.08
CA LEU A 34 6.87 -0.92 -4.98
C LEU A 34 6.68 0.39 -4.23
N ASN A 35 7.53 1.37 -4.53
CA ASN A 35 7.37 2.72 -4.00
C ASN A 35 6.25 3.44 -4.77
N ILE A 36 5.09 3.55 -4.14
CA ILE A 36 3.92 4.22 -4.71
C ILE A 36 3.99 5.74 -4.57
N TYR A 37 4.77 6.25 -3.61
CA TYR A 37 4.82 7.66 -3.22
C TYR A 37 5.93 8.47 -3.89
N ASN A 38 6.49 8.02 -5.00
CA ASN A 38 7.61 8.68 -5.71
C ASN A 38 7.34 10.10 -6.21
N LEU A 39 6.11 10.61 -6.05
CA LEU A 39 5.68 11.91 -6.57
C LEU A 39 5.90 13.09 -5.62
N HIS A 40 6.48 12.88 -4.42
CA HIS A 40 6.62 13.95 -3.41
C HIS A 40 8.05 14.41 -3.18
N LYS A 41 8.85 14.52 -4.22
CA LYS A 41 10.29 14.86 -4.07
C LYS A 41 10.55 16.35 -3.89
N ASN A 42 9.68 17.25 -4.39
CA ASN A 42 9.89 18.68 -4.43
C ASN A 42 8.97 19.43 -3.46
N PHE A 43 9.39 20.61 -2.98
CA PHE A 43 8.59 21.48 -2.12
C PHE A 43 7.24 21.84 -2.76
N LEU A 44 7.23 22.13 -4.06
CA LEU A 44 6.01 22.46 -4.82
C LEU A 44 5.01 21.28 -4.82
N GLU A 45 5.51 20.05 -4.97
CA GLU A 45 4.68 18.83 -4.92
C GLU A 45 4.10 18.59 -3.53
N LYS A 46 4.82 18.93 -2.46
CA LYS A 46 4.30 18.86 -1.08
C LYS A 46 3.18 19.85 -0.85
N VAL A 47 3.28 21.07 -1.40
CA VAL A 47 2.23 22.09 -1.33
C VAL A 47 1.01 21.65 -2.14
N LEU A 48 1.21 21.14 -3.35
CA LEU A 48 0.15 20.60 -4.19
C LEU A 48 -0.55 19.40 -3.55
N TRP A 49 0.19 18.51 -2.89
CA TRP A 49 -0.37 17.42 -2.11
C TRP A 49 -1.38 17.88 -1.06
N LYS A 50 -1.06 18.93 -0.35
CA LYS A 50 -1.94 19.48 0.70
C LYS A 50 -3.30 19.94 0.15
N PHE A 51 -3.33 20.50 -1.06
CA PHE A 51 -4.53 21.07 -1.69
C PHE A 51 -5.23 20.11 -2.67
N PHE A 52 -4.50 19.17 -3.27
CA PHE A 52 -5.00 18.27 -4.34
C PHE A 52 -4.83 16.79 -3.99
N LYS A 53 -5.00 16.43 -2.75
CA LYS A 53 -4.81 15.07 -2.22
C LYS A 53 -5.56 14.00 -3.03
N PHE A 54 -6.82 14.25 -3.38
CA PHE A 54 -7.63 13.29 -4.15
C PHE A 54 -7.10 13.07 -5.58
N PHE A 55 -6.49 14.07 -6.18
CA PHE A 55 -5.82 13.94 -7.47
C PHE A 55 -4.61 13.01 -7.38
N PHE A 56 -3.81 13.12 -6.34
CA PHE A 56 -2.69 12.21 -6.10
C PHE A 56 -3.17 10.79 -5.80
N PHE A 57 -4.26 10.62 -5.07
CA PHE A 57 -4.85 9.31 -4.86
C PHE A 57 -5.26 8.64 -6.17
N TYR A 58 -5.85 9.40 -7.08
CA TYR A 58 -6.17 8.91 -8.41
C TYR A 58 -4.93 8.44 -9.17
N ILE A 59 -3.85 9.23 -9.13
CA ILE A 59 -2.57 8.88 -9.78
C ILE A 59 -2.00 7.60 -9.17
N TYR A 60 -1.98 7.48 -7.85
CA TYR A 60 -1.47 6.27 -7.17
C TYR A 60 -2.27 5.03 -7.53
N ARG A 61 -3.58 5.13 -7.55
CA ARG A 61 -4.45 4.01 -7.98
C ARG A 61 -4.14 3.58 -9.41
N LYS A 62 -4.02 4.52 -10.34
CA LYS A 62 -3.66 4.23 -11.73
C LYS A 62 -2.28 3.59 -11.85
N LYS A 63 -1.31 4.08 -11.09
CA LYS A 63 0.05 3.53 -11.04
C LYS A 63 0.04 2.08 -10.54
N LEU A 64 -0.71 1.79 -9.49
CA LEU A 64 -0.83 0.45 -8.92
C LEU A 64 -1.48 -0.52 -9.90
N ILE A 65 -2.61 -0.14 -10.50
CA ILE A 65 -3.29 -0.97 -11.51
C ILE A 65 -2.39 -1.23 -12.72
N LYS A 66 -1.70 -0.20 -13.21
CA LYS A 66 -0.75 -0.35 -14.33
C LYS A 66 0.39 -1.30 -13.99
N PHE A 67 0.90 -1.24 -12.77
CA PHE A 67 1.92 -2.18 -12.28
C PHE A 67 1.39 -3.61 -12.27
N PHE A 68 0.22 -3.86 -11.69
CA PHE A 68 -0.36 -5.21 -11.61
C PHE A 68 -0.74 -5.79 -12.99
N LYS A 69 -1.12 -4.95 -13.95
CA LYS A 69 -1.34 -5.41 -15.34
C LYS A 69 -0.07 -5.93 -15.99
N LYS A 70 1.10 -5.44 -15.57
CA LYS A 70 2.40 -5.91 -16.06
C LYS A 70 2.95 -7.09 -15.27
N GLU A 71 2.74 -7.09 -13.96
CA GLU A 71 3.31 -8.07 -13.05
C GLU A 71 2.29 -8.42 -11.96
N ASN A 72 1.68 -9.60 -12.08
CA ASN A 72 0.57 -10.01 -11.21
C ASN A 72 0.79 -11.39 -10.52
N ASN A 73 1.95 -11.99 -10.74
CA ASN A 73 2.25 -13.31 -10.19
C ASN A 73 2.90 -13.21 -8.80
N PHE A 74 2.11 -12.75 -7.83
CA PHE A 74 2.49 -12.69 -6.42
C PHE A 74 1.68 -13.71 -5.61
N ASP A 75 2.28 -14.23 -4.53
CA ASP A 75 1.60 -15.07 -3.55
C ASP A 75 1.03 -14.21 -2.41
N LEU A 76 1.72 -13.12 -2.08
CA LEU A 76 1.35 -12.19 -1.02
C LEU A 76 1.61 -10.74 -1.46
N ILE A 77 0.65 -9.86 -1.20
CA ILE A 77 0.77 -8.42 -1.41
C ILE A 77 0.49 -7.74 -0.08
N ILE A 78 1.49 -7.03 0.44
CA ILE A 78 1.39 -6.28 1.70
C ILE A 78 1.31 -4.80 1.36
N ILE A 79 0.19 -4.17 1.70
CA ILE A 79 -0.05 -2.74 1.46
C ILE A 79 0.07 -2.01 2.78
N PHE A 80 1.02 -1.08 2.87
CA PHE A 80 1.19 -0.22 4.02
C PHE A 80 0.31 1.03 3.91
N LYS A 81 -0.48 1.27 4.95
CA LYS A 81 -1.49 2.34 5.04
C LYS A 81 -2.59 2.22 3.99
N GLY A 82 -2.31 2.42 2.71
CA GLY A 82 -3.29 2.29 1.64
C GLY A 82 -4.39 3.35 1.64
N ILE A 83 -4.07 4.56 2.12
CA ILE A 83 -5.03 5.68 2.24
C ILE A 83 -5.62 6.12 0.90
N TYR A 84 -4.94 5.85 -0.19
CA TYR A 84 -5.37 6.14 -1.57
C TYR A 84 -6.26 5.05 -2.17
N LEU A 85 -6.34 3.87 -1.54
CA LEU A 85 -7.09 2.73 -2.05
C LEU A 85 -8.54 2.77 -1.58
N ASP A 86 -9.44 2.99 -2.53
CA ASP A 86 -10.86 2.79 -2.35
C ASP A 86 -11.24 1.30 -2.57
N PRO A 87 -12.42 0.88 -2.12
CA PRO A 87 -12.88 -0.50 -2.28
C PRO A 87 -12.88 -0.97 -3.72
N GLU A 88 -13.29 -0.13 -4.66
CA GLU A 88 -13.41 -0.44 -6.08
C GLU A 88 -12.04 -0.77 -6.68
N THR A 89 -11.03 0.04 -6.40
CA THR A 89 -9.65 -0.20 -6.85
C THR A 89 -9.06 -1.46 -6.23
N LEU A 90 -9.30 -1.70 -4.94
CA LEU A 90 -8.82 -2.91 -4.28
C LEU A 90 -9.45 -4.18 -4.88
N ILE A 91 -10.74 -4.15 -5.17
CA ILE A 91 -11.43 -5.25 -5.87
C ILE A 91 -10.83 -5.48 -7.26
N GLU A 92 -10.53 -4.41 -8.00
CA GLU A 92 -9.87 -4.51 -9.31
C GLU A 92 -8.48 -5.14 -9.19
N CYS A 93 -7.68 -4.71 -8.21
CA CYS A 93 -6.37 -5.30 -7.92
C CYS A 93 -6.47 -6.81 -7.63
N LYS A 94 -7.44 -7.22 -6.82
CA LYS A 94 -7.67 -8.63 -6.49
C LYS A 94 -8.11 -9.45 -7.72
N LYS A 95 -8.88 -8.86 -8.63
CA LYS A 95 -9.25 -9.51 -9.89
C LYS A 95 -8.05 -9.74 -10.81
N ILE A 96 -7.09 -8.81 -10.82
CA ILE A 96 -5.85 -8.93 -11.61
C ILE A 96 -4.90 -9.95 -10.96
N CYS A 97 -4.70 -9.85 -9.65
CA CYS A 97 -3.77 -10.69 -8.87
C CYS A 97 -4.51 -11.83 -8.16
N LYS A 98 -5.23 -12.67 -8.90
CA LYS A 98 -6.16 -13.68 -8.37
C LYS A 98 -5.54 -14.67 -7.38
N LYS A 99 -4.25 -14.96 -7.51
CA LYS A 99 -3.53 -15.89 -6.65
C LYS A 99 -3.09 -15.26 -5.33
N ALA A 100 -2.89 -13.94 -5.31
CA ALA A 100 -2.31 -13.25 -4.18
C ALA A 100 -3.29 -13.09 -3.02
N LYS A 101 -2.78 -13.23 -1.79
CA LYS A 101 -3.44 -12.71 -0.59
C LYS A 101 -3.08 -11.25 -0.40
N PHE A 102 -4.05 -10.43 -0.05
CA PHE A 102 -3.88 -9.00 0.21
C PHE A 102 -3.95 -8.71 1.70
N ILE A 103 -2.85 -8.20 2.25
CA ILE A 103 -2.75 -7.78 3.65
C ILE A 103 -2.58 -6.27 3.70
N ASN A 104 -3.32 -5.60 4.58
CA ASN A 104 -3.05 -4.21 4.93
C ASN A 104 -2.36 -4.15 6.28
N ILE A 105 -1.30 -3.35 6.38
CA ILE A 105 -0.67 -2.97 7.65
C ILE A 105 -0.88 -1.46 7.82
N TYR A 106 -1.68 -1.12 8.83
CA TYR A 106 -1.97 0.26 9.20
C TYR A 106 -1.38 0.55 10.59
N PRO A 107 -0.19 1.16 10.67
CA PRO A 107 0.52 1.34 11.95
C PRO A 107 -0.22 2.24 12.94
N ASP A 108 -1.02 3.17 12.43
CA ASP A 108 -1.80 4.11 13.23
C ASP A 108 -3.18 3.53 13.60
N ASP A 109 -3.92 4.21 14.46
CA ASP A 109 -5.32 3.87 14.72
C ASP A 109 -6.19 4.34 13.54
N PRO A 110 -6.84 3.42 12.80
CA PRO A 110 -7.68 3.81 11.68
C PRO A 110 -9.00 4.48 12.11
N LEU A 111 -9.34 4.40 13.39
CA LEU A 111 -10.51 5.03 13.98
C LEU A 111 -10.23 6.44 14.53
N ASP A 112 -8.99 6.86 14.54
CA ASP A 112 -8.61 8.23 14.94
C ASP A 112 -8.92 9.22 13.81
N PHE A 113 -10.19 9.63 13.73
CA PHE A 113 -10.68 10.60 12.76
C PHE A 113 -10.12 12.02 12.93
N SER A 114 -9.40 12.28 14.03
CA SER A 114 -8.82 13.60 14.28
C SER A 114 -7.71 13.96 13.32
N LYS A 115 -7.10 12.97 12.68
CA LYS A 115 -5.88 13.14 11.90
C LYS A 115 -6.07 13.28 10.39
N ASP A 116 -7.09 12.67 9.78
CA ASP A 116 -7.32 12.87 8.34
C ASP A 116 -8.57 12.17 7.77
N ILE A 117 -9.23 12.84 6.80
CA ILE A 117 -10.30 12.27 5.95
C ILE A 117 -9.81 11.08 5.11
N SER A 118 -8.51 10.95 4.90
CA SER A 118 -7.89 9.84 4.16
C SER A 118 -8.10 8.46 4.80
N SER A 119 -8.36 8.40 6.10
CA SER A 119 -8.73 7.17 6.80
C SER A 119 -10.06 6.58 6.33
N ALA A 120 -10.94 7.37 5.73
CA ALA A 120 -12.24 6.91 5.21
C ALA A 120 -12.08 5.82 4.14
N ASN A 121 -11.12 5.94 3.21
CA ASN A 121 -10.82 4.89 2.24
C ASN A 121 -10.35 3.61 2.92
N VAL A 122 -9.50 3.72 3.92
CA VAL A 122 -9.00 2.58 4.69
C VAL A 122 -10.16 1.84 5.37
N LEU A 123 -11.01 2.55 6.11
CA LEU A 123 -12.16 1.96 6.80
C LEU A 123 -13.13 1.26 5.86
N ARG A 124 -13.44 1.87 4.72
CA ARG A 124 -14.33 1.29 3.70
C ARG A 124 -13.72 0.05 3.04
N SER A 125 -12.40 -0.04 2.99
CA SER A 125 -11.65 -1.10 2.30
C SER A 125 -11.31 -2.30 3.20
N ILE A 126 -11.40 -2.17 4.53
CA ILE A 126 -11.00 -3.22 5.50
C ILE A 126 -11.55 -4.59 5.12
N LYS A 127 -12.84 -4.69 4.84
CA LYS A 127 -13.53 -5.95 4.55
C LYS A 127 -13.08 -6.64 3.25
N TYR A 128 -12.35 -5.94 2.38
CA TYR A 128 -11.86 -6.48 1.11
C TYR A 128 -10.43 -6.99 1.19
N TYR A 129 -9.70 -6.71 2.27
CA TYR A 129 -8.41 -7.34 2.55
C TYR A 129 -8.61 -8.76 3.09
N ASP A 130 -7.68 -9.66 2.80
CA ASP A 130 -7.68 -11.00 3.43
C ASP A 130 -7.28 -10.90 4.90
N PHE A 131 -6.37 -9.97 5.25
CA PHE A 131 -5.99 -9.63 6.62
C PHE A 131 -5.79 -8.12 6.76
N PHE A 132 -6.18 -7.58 7.90
CA PHE A 132 -5.99 -6.18 8.24
C PHE A 132 -5.37 -6.08 9.64
N LEU A 133 -4.18 -5.49 9.71
CA LEU A 133 -3.41 -5.32 10.95
C LEU A 133 -3.27 -3.83 11.25
N TYR A 134 -3.61 -3.41 12.47
CA TYR A 134 -3.55 -2.01 12.89
C TYR A 134 -3.04 -1.85 14.32
N GLY A 135 -2.59 -0.64 14.68
CA GLY A 135 -2.18 -0.31 16.04
C GLY A 135 -0.98 -1.09 16.57
N LEU A 136 -0.10 -1.56 15.69
CA LEU A 136 1.03 -2.41 16.06
C LEU A 136 2.21 -1.66 16.71
N MET A 137 2.12 -0.34 16.82
CA MET A 137 3.22 0.54 17.29
C MET A 137 2.81 1.37 18.50
N THR A 138 2.21 0.76 19.47
CA THR A 138 2.03 1.38 20.80
C THR A 138 3.25 1.17 21.68
#